data_5ce2cfce760b78de5a590843feeeba08
#
_entry.id   5ce2cfce760b78de5a590843feeeba08
#
_cell.length_a   1.000
_cell.length_b   1.000
_cell.length_c   1.000
_cell.angle_alpha   90.00
_cell.angle_beta   90.00
_cell.angle_gamma   90.00
#
_symmetry.space_group_name_H-M   'P 1'
#
loop_
_entity.id
_entity.type
_entity.pdbx_description
1 polymer ?
#
loop_
_entity_poly.entity_id
_entity_poly.type
_entity_poly.pdbx_seq_one_letter_code
_entity_poly.pdbx_strand_id
1 'polypeptide(L)'
;MRELVSEAEVVAASGDDDLVVWAAQGMRSGVRAWACGDAVAVASPEASRRDRLVVRGTASQVVALVRHALAECGPSYRPLGDAQLIERVVEAAPELELAGHFSWMGTEKLAPPRGEATSPGMTGTGVTGLEGAASWLADSAAPEVAALLAAANPGSYAVPGLPRVRRWAGVRDGSGGLLAVAADAWSAPTVGLLAGVATAAPARGRGLGERVCRFVASALIAEHGRAALMVDDWNRAAVGVYERLGFARRRVAAAGLPA
;
A
#
# COMPACT_ATOMS: atom_id res chain seq x y z
N MET A 1 25.91 -2.14 15.04
CA MET A 1 24.90 -1.58 14.17
C MET A 1 25.60 -1.13 12.90
N ARG A 2 25.08 -1.48 11.72
CA ARG A 2 25.66 -1.15 10.41
C ARG A 2 24.64 -0.38 9.59
N GLU A 3 25.02 0.77 9.02
CA GLU A 3 24.19 1.50 8.07
C GLU A 3 24.18 0.79 6.73
N LEU A 4 23.01 0.75 6.08
CA LEU A 4 22.81 0.20 4.75
C LEU A 4 22.69 1.37 3.77
N VAL A 5 23.49 1.36 2.71
CA VAL A 5 23.64 2.52 1.82
C VAL A 5 23.02 2.30 0.44
N SER A 6 22.49 1.10 0.18
CA SER A 6 21.86 0.76 -1.09
C SER A 6 20.61 -0.10 -0.90
N GLU A 7 19.69 -0.04 -1.86
CA GLU A 7 18.49 -0.89 -1.88
C GLU A 7 18.87 -2.37 -1.89
N ALA A 8 19.93 -2.75 -2.61
CA ALA A 8 20.41 -4.12 -2.66
C ALA A 8 20.84 -4.64 -1.27
N GLU A 9 21.48 -3.79 -0.44
CA GLU A 9 21.81 -4.16 0.93
C GLU A 9 20.57 -4.30 1.81
N VAL A 10 19.54 -3.45 1.62
CA VAL A 10 18.26 -3.55 2.33
C VAL A 10 17.53 -4.83 1.94
N VAL A 11 17.46 -5.16 0.65
CA VAL A 11 16.88 -6.41 0.13
C VAL A 11 17.58 -7.62 0.75
N ALA A 12 18.92 -7.65 0.70
CA ALA A 12 19.70 -8.77 1.27
C ALA A 12 19.50 -8.90 2.79
N ALA A 13 19.50 -7.79 3.53
CA ALA A 13 19.35 -7.79 4.98
C ALA A 13 17.93 -8.14 5.44
N SER A 14 16.89 -7.78 4.67
CA SER A 14 15.50 -8.05 4.99
C SER A 14 14.98 -9.39 4.47
N GLY A 15 15.75 -10.10 3.65
CA GLY A 15 15.29 -11.29 2.93
C GLY A 15 14.20 -10.95 1.92
N ASP A 16 14.35 -9.84 1.25
CA ASP A 16 13.41 -9.31 0.24
C ASP A 16 11.97 -9.09 0.76
N ASP A 17 11.84 -8.71 2.04
CA ASP A 17 10.54 -8.37 2.63
C ASP A 17 9.93 -7.16 1.92
N ASP A 18 8.77 -7.33 1.32
CA ASP A 18 8.12 -6.34 0.45
C ASP A 18 7.77 -5.02 1.17
N LEU A 19 7.42 -5.05 2.46
CA LEU A 19 7.15 -3.86 3.26
C LEU A 19 8.45 -3.09 3.56
N VAL A 20 9.55 -3.80 3.89
CA VAL A 20 10.86 -3.21 4.14
C VAL A 20 11.43 -2.61 2.85
N VAL A 21 11.35 -3.35 1.74
CA VAL A 21 11.80 -2.89 0.42
C VAL A 21 10.97 -1.70 -0.07
N TRP A 22 9.64 -1.72 0.14
CA TRP A 22 8.81 -0.55 -0.14
C TRP A 22 9.26 0.68 0.65
N ALA A 23 9.58 0.51 1.94
CA ALA A 23 10.03 1.62 2.77
C ALA A 23 11.41 2.16 2.33
N ALA A 24 12.28 1.32 1.79
CA ALA A 24 13.57 1.75 1.26
C ALA A 24 13.47 2.75 0.11
N GLN A 25 12.34 2.75 -0.64
CA GLN A 25 12.06 3.76 -1.67
C GLN A 25 13.22 3.99 -2.65
N GLY A 26 13.98 2.92 -2.99
CA GLY A 26 15.20 3.02 -3.80
C GLY A 26 16.34 3.78 -3.13
N MET A 27 16.33 3.92 -1.81
CA MET A 27 17.27 4.72 -1.03
C MET A 27 17.37 6.18 -1.51
N ARG A 28 16.23 6.76 -1.91
CA ARG A 28 16.16 8.17 -2.27
C ARG A 28 16.63 9.07 -1.13
N SER A 29 17.00 10.29 -1.46
CA SER A 29 17.45 11.30 -0.48
C SER A 29 16.48 11.39 0.73
N GLY A 30 17.05 11.36 1.93
CA GLY A 30 16.33 11.37 3.20
C GLY A 30 15.94 9.98 3.73
N VAL A 31 16.01 8.92 2.91
CA VAL A 31 15.82 7.55 3.41
C VAL A 31 17.11 7.06 4.02
N ARG A 32 17.03 6.47 5.22
CA ARG A 32 18.15 5.85 5.93
C ARG A 32 17.78 4.45 6.38
N ALA A 33 18.75 3.56 6.41
CA ALA A 33 18.51 2.16 6.80
C ALA A 33 19.68 1.60 7.62
N TRP A 34 19.36 0.71 8.54
CA TRP A 34 20.35 0.07 9.42
C TRP A 34 20.04 -1.40 9.62
N ALA A 35 21.10 -2.18 9.88
CA ALA A 35 21.00 -3.58 10.28
C ALA A 35 21.75 -3.83 11.61
N CYS A 36 21.20 -4.76 12.41
CA CYS A 36 21.80 -5.26 13.63
C CYS A 36 21.43 -6.74 13.79
N GLY A 37 22.40 -7.64 13.63
CA GLY A 37 22.14 -9.07 13.60
C GLY A 37 21.16 -9.45 12.47
N ASP A 38 20.01 -10.03 12.83
CA ASP A 38 18.93 -10.37 11.90
C ASP A 38 17.91 -9.23 11.71
N ALA A 39 18.06 -8.13 12.44
CA ALA A 39 17.11 -7.02 12.39
C ALA A 39 17.52 -5.94 11.40
N VAL A 40 16.51 -5.37 10.76
CA VAL A 40 16.60 -4.24 9.82
C VAL A 40 15.61 -3.16 10.23
N ALA A 41 16.03 -1.90 10.08
CA ALA A 41 15.17 -0.73 10.22
C ALA A 41 15.38 0.21 9.03
N VAL A 42 14.30 0.70 8.45
CA VAL A 42 14.30 1.66 7.34
C VAL A 42 13.47 2.87 7.71
N ALA A 43 14.12 4.02 7.84
CA ALA A 43 13.50 5.32 8.07
C ALA A 43 13.20 5.99 6.71
N SER A 44 11.94 6.14 6.39
CA SER A 44 11.45 6.70 5.13
C SER A 44 10.58 7.91 5.39
N PRO A 45 11.04 9.14 5.09
CA PRO A 45 10.26 10.34 5.30
C PRO A 45 9.09 10.41 4.31
N GLU A 46 7.94 10.87 4.81
CA GLU A 46 6.71 11.09 4.03
C GLU A 46 6.22 9.89 3.21
N ALA A 47 6.58 8.67 3.63
CA ALA A 47 6.07 7.45 3.01
C ALA A 47 4.59 7.26 3.37
N SER A 48 3.70 7.45 2.38
CA SER A 48 2.25 7.46 2.59
C SER A 48 1.82 8.48 3.66
N ARG A 49 2.26 9.75 3.50
CA ARG A 49 1.97 10.92 4.37
C ARG A 49 2.42 10.75 5.83
N ARG A 50 3.36 9.88 6.09
CA ARG A 50 3.91 9.65 7.42
C ARG A 50 5.40 9.40 7.32
N ASP A 51 6.14 9.84 8.31
CA ASP A 51 7.50 9.38 8.51
C ASP A 51 7.43 7.94 9.06
N ARG A 52 7.85 6.98 8.24
CA ARG A 52 7.78 5.56 8.56
C ARG A 52 9.14 5.04 9.00
N LEU A 53 9.17 4.28 10.07
CA LEU A 53 10.30 3.48 10.48
C LEU A 53 9.92 2.01 10.36
N VAL A 54 10.10 1.43 9.17
CA VAL A 54 9.73 0.03 8.95
C VAL A 54 10.80 -0.86 9.53
N VAL A 55 10.37 -1.85 10.33
CA VAL A 55 11.27 -2.74 11.08
C VAL A 55 10.91 -4.21 10.86
N ARG A 56 11.95 -5.06 10.90
CA ARG A 56 11.87 -6.52 10.82
C ARG A 56 13.01 -7.14 11.63
N GLY A 57 12.79 -8.33 12.18
CA GLY A 57 13.81 -9.12 12.88
C GLY A 57 13.42 -9.47 14.32
N THR A 58 14.39 -9.87 15.12
CA THR A 58 14.19 -10.22 16.54
C THR A 58 13.90 -8.99 17.38
N ALA A 59 12.90 -9.04 18.25
CA ALA A 59 12.40 -7.88 19.00
C ALA A 59 13.48 -7.13 19.78
N SER A 60 14.39 -7.82 20.47
CA SER A 60 15.46 -7.17 21.23
C SER A 60 16.41 -6.33 20.37
N GLN A 61 16.71 -6.81 19.16
CA GLN A 61 17.54 -6.07 18.21
C GLN A 61 16.77 -4.94 17.54
N VAL A 62 15.48 -5.15 17.25
CA VAL A 62 14.60 -4.11 16.71
C VAL A 62 14.43 -2.96 17.70
N VAL A 63 14.28 -3.20 18.99
CA VAL A 63 14.24 -2.14 20.03
C VAL A 63 15.48 -1.26 19.96
N ALA A 64 16.67 -1.86 19.86
CA ALA A 64 17.93 -1.11 19.75
C ALA A 64 17.97 -0.27 18.45
N LEU A 65 17.51 -0.84 17.33
CA LEU A 65 17.42 -0.13 16.04
C LEU A 65 16.39 1.01 16.08
N VAL A 66 15.23 0.80 16.69
CA VAL A 66 14.19 1.83 16.82
C VAL A 66 14.72 3.03 17.62
N ARG A 67 15.33 2.79 18.78
CA ARG A 67 15.93 3.86 19.59
C ARG A 67 17.01 4.63 18.84
N HIS A 68 17.89 3.90 18.15
CA HIS A 68 18.91 4.54 17.31
C HIS A 68 18.30 5.38 16.19
N ALA A 69 17.36 4.82 15.43
CA ALA A 69 16.73 5.52 14.31
C ALA A 69 15.95 6.77 14.77
N LEU A 70 15.24 6.70 15.90
CA LEU A 70 14.54 7.85 16.46
C LEU A 70 15.51 8.94 16.94
N ALA A 71 16.67 8.57 17.48
CA ALA A 71 17.70 9.54 17.85
C ALA A 71 18.33 10.23 16.62
N GLU A 72 18.51 9.50 15.52
CA GLU A 72 19.13 9.99 14.29
C GLU A 72 18.18 10.78 13.38
N CYS A 73 16.90 10.35 13.31
CA CYS A 73 15.92 10.88 12.35
C CYS A 73 14.86 11.78 13.00
N GLY A 74 14.65 11.64 14.31
CA GLY A 74 13.70 12.43 15.07
C GLY A 74 12.42 11.68 15.48
N PRO A 75 11.60 12.32 16.33
CA PRO A 75 10.46 11.69 17.01
C PRO A 75 9.23 11.51 16.10
N SER A 76 9.20 12.10 14.90
CA SER A 76 8.07 11.97 13.97
C SER A 76 7.99 10.59 13.33
N TYR A 77 9.09 9.83 13.33
CA TYR A 77 9.14 8.52 12.72
C TYR A 77 8.36 7.49 13.53
N ARG A 78 7.51 6.73 12.84
CA ARG A 78 6.61 5.76 13.44
C ARG A 78 7.08 4.34 13.12
N PRO A 79 7.52 3.53 14.14
CA PRO A 79 7.77 2.12 13.96
C PRO A 79 6.59 1.42 13.32
N LEU A 80 6.84 0.60 12.28
CA LEU A 80 5.87 -0.15 11.52
C LEU A 80 6.46 -1.51 11.16
N GLY A 81 5.73 -2.58 11.41
CA GLY A 81 6.19 -3.93 11.12
C GLY A 81 5.12 -4.97 11.42
N ASP A 82 5.51 -6.24 11.47
CA ASP A 82 4.62 -7.31 11.92
C ASP A 82 3.95 -6.96 13.25
N ALA A 83 2.65 -7.24 13.38
CA ALA A 83 1.86 -6.80 14.54
C ALA A 83 2.44 -7.32 15.87
N GLN A 84 2.80 -8.61 15.95
CA GLN A 84 3.36 -9.20 17.16
C GLN A 84 4.76 -8.66 17.48
N LEU A 85 5.55 -8.32 16.45
CA LEU A 85 6.84 -7.69 16.63
C LEU A 85 6.69 -6.30 17.25
N ILE A 86 5.81 -5.47 16.69
CA ILE A 86 5.58 -4.10 17.19
C ILE A 86 5.01 -4.11 18.61
N GLU A 87 4.09 -5.02 18.94
CA GLU A 87 3.57 -5.20 20.31
C GLU A 87 4.72 -5.48 21.29
N ARG A 88 5.62 -6.42 20.96
CA ARG A 88 6.80 -6.70 21.78
C ARG A 88 7.79 -5.54 21.86
N VAL A 89 7.92 -4.77 20.80
CA VAL A 89 8.77 -3.56 20.80
C VAL A 89 8.19 -2.52 21.78
N VAL A 90 6.88 -2.29 21.77
CA VAL A 90 6.21 -1.37 22.68
C VAL A 90 6.32 -1.85 24.14
N GLU A 91 6.15 -3.16 24.40
CA GLU A 91 6.37 -3.74 25.75
C GLU A 91 7.79 -3.50 26.28
N ALA A 92 8.80 -3.58 25.40
CA ALA A 92 10.21 -3.41 25.76
C ALA A 92 10.70 -1.95 25.71
N ALA A 93 9.94 -1.04 25.16
CA ALA A 93 10.24 0.37 24.98
C ALA A 93 9.05 1.23 25.47
N PRO A 94 8.91 1.44 26.80
CA PRO A 94 7.76 2.13 27.40
C PRO A 94 7.60 3.58 26.96
N GLU A 95 8.59 4.14 26.31
CA GLU A 95 8.51 5.44 25.62
C GLU A 95 7.62 5.42 24.37
N LEU A 96 7.25 4.24 23.85
CA LEU A 96 6.41 4.07 22.66
C LEU A 96 5.00 3.67 23.05
N GLU A 97 4.04 4.14 22.27
CA GLU A 97 2.64 3.73 22.37
C GLU A 97 2.18 3.09 21.04
N LEU A 98 1.32 2.08 21.15
CA LEU A 98 0.71 1.45 19.99
C LEU A 98 -0.28 2.42 19.32
N ALA A 99 -0.03 2.75 18.06
CA ALA A 99 -0.88 3.68 17.30
C ALA A 99 -2.04 2.98 16.58
N GLY A 100 -1.91 1.69 16.29
CA GLY A 100 -3.00 0.89 15.69
C GLY A 100 -2.52 -0.31 14.89
N HIS A 101 -3.52 -1.15 14.56
CA HIS A 101 -3.34 -2.34 13.72
C HIS A 101 -4.04 -2.16 12.38
N PHE A 102 -3.43 -2.73 11.33
CA PHE A 102 -3.99 -2.77 9.99
C PHE A 102 -3.34 -3.91 9.21
N SER A 103 -3.64 -4.04 7.93
CA SER A 103 -3.05 -5.06 7.08
C SER A 103 -2.18 -4.45 6.00
N TRP A 104 -1.00 -5.01 5.82
CA TRP A 104 -0.23 -4.97 4.60
C TRP A 104 -0.65 -6.14 3.72
N MET A 105 -0.95 -5.87 2.45
CA MET A 105 -1.28 -6.92 1.50
C MET A 105 -0.42 -6.77 0.25
N GLY A 106 0.18 -7.87 -0.21
CA GLY A 106 1.09 -7.88 -1.36
C GLY A 106 0.81 -9.02 -2.33
N THR A 107 1.16 -8.83 -3.60
CA THR A 107 1.09 -9.87 -4.64
C THR A 107 2.09 -9.61 -5.76
N GLU A 108 2.64 -10.67 -6.33
CA GLU A 108 3.45 -10.65 -7.55
C GLU A 108 2.63 -11.06 -8.79
N LYS A 109 1.46 -11.66 -8.55
CA LYS A 109 0.58 -12.13 -9.63
C LYS A 109 -0.87 -12.06 -9.21
N LEU A 110 -1.70 -11.45 -10.05
CA LEU A 110 -3.14 -11.43 -9.82
C LEU A 110 -3.80 -12.78 -10.08
N ALA A 111 -4.80 -13.09 -9.26
CA ALA A 111 -5.71 -14.19 -9.53
C ALA A 111 -6.50 -13.93 -10.83
N PRO A 112 -6.84 -14.98 -11.60
CA PRO A 112 -7.64 -14.84 -12.82
C PRO A 112 -9.00 -14.20 -12.51
N PRO A 113 -9.60 -13.45 -13.46
CA PRO A 113 -10.95 -12.92 -13.33
C PRO A 113 -11.95 -14.06 -13.06
N ARG A 114 -12.90 -13.83 -12.15
CA ARG A 114 -14.01 -14.78 -11.96
C ARG A 114 -14.92 -14.72 -13.19
N GLY A 115 -15.13 -15.87 -13.83
CA GLY A 115 -16.04 -16.02 -14.98
C GLY A 115 -15.38 -16.44 -16.29
N GLU A 116 -14.06 -16.47 -16.39
CA GLU A 116 -13.36 -17.16 -17.49
C GLU A 116 -13.01 -18.60 -17.10
N ALA A 117 -14.02 -19.40 -16.74
CA ALA A 117 -13.91 -20.85 -16.93
C ALA A 117 -13.89 -21.06 -18.44
N THR A 118 -12.76 -21.52 -18.93
CA THR A 118 -12.53 -21.91 -20.33
C THR A 118 -13.59 -22.91 -20.76
N SER A 119 -14.71 -22.46 -21.31
CA SER A 119 -15.59 -23.30 -22.13
C SER A 119 -15.07 -23.15 -23.55
N PRO A 120 -14.51 -24.22 -24.15
CA PRO A 120 -14.16 -24.17 -25.56
C PRO A 120 -15.43 -24.15 -26.39
N GLY A 121 -15.70 -23.03 -27.05
CA GLY A 121 -16.69 -22.90 -28.09
C GLY A 121 -18.00 -22.22 -27.69
N MET A 122 -17.96 -20.89 -27.53
CA MET A 122 -19.11 -20.04 -27.89
C MET A 122 -18.61 -18.65 -28.27
N THR A 123 -18.56 -18.39 -29.56
CA THR A 123 -18.62 -17.04 -30.14
C THR A 123 -19.99 -16.46 -29.81
N GLY A 124 -20.06 -15.67 -28.74
CA GLY A 124 -21.27 -15.02 -28.26
C GLY A 124 -21.01 -13.54 -28.02
N THR A 125 -21.24 -12.71 -29.02
CA THR A 125 -21.52 -11.27 -28.92
C THR A 125 -22.70 -11.07 -27.96
N GLY A 126 -22.46 -10.41 -26.81
CA GLY A 126 -23.57 -10.03 -25.95
C GLY A 126 -23.20 -9.73 -24.50
N VAL A 127 -22.34 -8.72 -24.23
CA VAL A 127 -22.31 -8.06 -22.92
C VAL A 127 -22.87 -6.65 -23.09
N THR A 128 -24.19 -6.56 -23.01
CA THR A 128 -24.93 -5.33 -22.80
C THR A 128 -24.89 -4.96 -21.32
N GLY A 129 -24.01 -4.03 -20.96
CA GLY A 129 -23.86 -3.47 -19.63
C GLY A 129 -22.65 -2.59 -19.58
N LEU A 130 -22.63 -1.51 -20.38
CA LEU A 130 -21.50 -0.60 -20.60
C LEU A 130 -21.25 0.31 -19.38
N GLU A 131 -20.78 -0.27 -18.30
CA GLU A 131 -19.90 0.47 -17.40
C GLU A 131 -18.50 0.32 -17.97
N GLY A 132 -17.85 1.47 -18.25
CA GLY A 132 -16.61 1.51 -18.98
C GLY A 132 -15.50 0.63 -18.38
N ALA A 133 -14.55 0.25 -19.20
CA ALA A 133 -13.32 -0.36 -18.73
C ALA A 133 -12.59 0.60 -17.79
N ALA A 134 -11.82 0.06 -16.83
CA ALA A 134 -10.92 0.87 -16.03
C ALA A 134 -9.80 1.41 -16.92
N SER A 135 -9.48 2.69 -16.78
CA SER A 135 -8.43 3.37 -17.52
C SER A 135 -7.73 4.41 -16.65
N TRP A 136 -6.50 4.79 -17.04
CA TRP A 136 -5.84 5.94 -16.44
C TRP A 136 -6.62 7.22 -16.76
N LEU A 137 -6.78 8.06 -15.74
CA LEU A 137 -7.45 9.36 -15.86
C LEU A 137 -6.42 10.43 -16.24
N ALA A 138 -6.84 11.41 -17.02
CA ALA A 138 -6.05 12.61 -17.25
C ALA A 138 -6.01 13.48 -15.98
N ASP A 139 -4.99 14.30 -15.84
CA ASP A 139 -4.81 15.20 -14.67
C ASP A 139 -6.00 16.15 -14.48
N SER A 140 -6.68 16.51 -15.56
CA SER A 140 -7.90 17.32 -15.54
C SER A 140 -9.06 16.69 -14.79
N ALA A 141 -9.03 15.37 -14.53
CA ALA A 141 -10.03 14.67 -13.71
C ALA A 141 -9.77 14.81 -12.20
N ALA A 142 -8.70 15.46 -11.77
CA ALA A 142 -8.36 15.63 -10.36
C ALA A 142 -9.51 16.17 -9.49
N PRO A 143 -10.31 17.18 -9.90
CA PRO A 143 -11.45 17.64 -9.12
C PRO A 143 -12.55 16.57 -8.96
N GLU A 144 -12.83 15.77 -9.99
CA GLU A 144 -13.81 14.67 -9.92
C GLU A 144 -13.34 13.57 -8.95
N VAL A 145 -12.06 13.21 -9.02
CA VAL A 145 -11.44 12.24 -8.11
C VAL A 145 -11.52 12.74 -6.67
N ALA A 146 -11.18 14.01 -6.42
CA ALA A 146 -11.27 14.61 -5.09
C ALA A 146 -12.71 14.60 -4.56
N ALA A 147 -13.69 14.93 -5.37
CA ALA A 147 -15.11 14.91 -5.00
C ALA A 147 -15.58 13.48 -4.67
N LEU A 148 -15.19 12.47 -5.48
CA LEU A 148 -15.53 11.08 -5.21
C LEU A 148 -14.88 10.58 -3.91
N LEU A 149 -13.61 10.91 -3.65
CA LEU A 149 -12.93 10.56 -2.41
C LEU A 149 -13.61 11.20 -1.20
N ALA A 150 -13.93 12.50 -1.26
CA ALA A 150 -14.60 13.19 -0.18
C ALA A 150 -15.94 12.54 0.19
N ALA A 151 -16.70 12.08 -0.81
CA ALA A 151 -18.00 11.44 -0.60
C ALA A 151 -17.90 9.96 -0.17
N ALA A 152 -16.93 9.19 -0.67
CA ALA A 152 -16.91 7.74 -0.56
C ALA A 152 -15.77 7.18 0.32
N ASN A 153 -14.69 7.93 0.50
CA ASN A 153 -13.52 7.59 1.33
C ASN A 153 -12.84 8.87 1.85
N PRO A 154 -13.48 9.66 2.75
CA PRO A 154 -12.96 10.94 3.23
C PRO A 154 -11.65 10.79 4.02
N GLY A 155 -11.37 9.61 4.56
CA GLY A 155 -10.12 9.28 5.26
C GLY A 155 -8.98 8.85 4.33
N SER A 156 -9.13 8.94 3.01
CA SER A 156 -8.10 8.52 2.06
C SER A 156 -6.77 9.25 2.30
N TYR A 157 -5.69 8.47 2.41
CA TYR A 157 -4.33 9.02 2.45
C TYR A 157 -3.91 9.60 1.08
N ALA A 158 -4.27 8.94 -0.02
CA ALA A 158 -4.01 9.44 -1.36
C ALA A 158 -5.13 10.38 -1.80
N VAL A 159 -4.76 11.59 -2.18
CA VAL A 159 -5.64 12.56 -2.83
C VAL A 159 -4.89 13.18 -4.01
N PRO A 160 -5.59 13.66 -5.05
CA PRO A 160 -4.93 14.34 -6.18
C PRO A 160 -4.07 15.53 -5.74
N GLY A 161 -2.94 15.70 -6.40
CA GLY A 161 -2.02 16.82 -6.13
C GLY A 161 -1.02 16.60 -4.99
N LEU A 162 -1.15 15.52 -4.23
CA LEU A 162 -0.14 15.20 -3.22
C LEU A 162 1.17 14.70 -3.86
N PRO A 163 2.32 15.05 -3.29
CA PRO A 163 3.60 14.52 -3.72
C PRO A 163 3.60 12.99 -3.76
N ARG A 164 4.12 12.42 -4.85
CA ARG A 164 4.26 10.97 -5.06
C ARG A 164 2.96 10.19 -5.21
N VAL A 165 1.82 10.85 -5.33
CA VAL A 165 0.61 10.29 -5.93
C VAL A 165 0.74 10.49 -7.44
N ARG A 166 1.18 9.44 -8.15
CA ARG A 166 1.64 9.54 -9.55
C ARG A 166 0.50 9.72 -10.53
N ARG A 167 -0.53 8.89 -10.39
CA ARG A 167 -1.63 8.82 -11.36
C ARG A 167 -2.84 8.15 -10.73
N TRP A 168 -3.99 8.47 -11.28
CA TRP A 168 -5.27 7.90 -10.89
C TRP A 168 -5.85 7.07 -12.03
N ALA A 169 -6.46 5.94 -11.70
CA ALA A 169 -7.30 5.21 -12.62
C ALA A 169 -8.76 5.32 -12.17
N GLY A 170 -9.67 5.18 -13.12
CA GLY A 170 -11.10 5.24 -12.83
C GLY A 170 -11.94 4.36 -13.73
N VAL A 171 -13.15 4.09 -13.28
CA VAL A 171 -14.25 3.51 -14.06
C VAL A 171 -15.35 4.56 -14.16
N ARG A 172 -15.81 4.82 -15.38
CA ARG A 172 -16.89 5.79 -15.66
C ARG A 172 -18.15 5.06 -16.11
N ASP A 173 -19.30 5.68 -15.91
CA ASP A 173 -20.57 5.25 -16.51
C ASP A 173 -20.71 5.74 -17.97
N GLY A 174 -21.83 5.37 -18.60
CA GLY A 174 -22.10 5.74 -20.00
C GLY A 174 -22.32 7.25 -20.23
N SER A 175 -22.55 8.03 -19.17
CA SER A 175 -22.64 9.50 -19.22
C SER A 175 -21.30 10.19 -18.95
N GLY A 176 -20.25 9.43 -18.64
CA GLY A 176 -18.93 9.94 -18.29
C GLY A 176 -18.74 10.18 -16.79
N GLY A 177 -19.73 9.92 -15.94
CA GLY A 177 -19.64 10.08 -14.49
C GLY A 177 -18.66 9.09 -13.86
N LEU A 178 -17.83 9.56 -12.90
CA LEU A 178 -16.79 8.74 -12.24
C LEU A 178 -17.42 7.88 -11.14
N LEU A 179 -17.35 6.56 -11.28
CA LEU A 179 -17.96 5.58 -10.37
C LEU A 179 -16.98 4.94 -9.38
N ALA A 180 -15.74 4.70 -9.80
CA ALA A 180 -14.71 4.13 -8.95
C ALA A 180 -13.34 4.66 -9.34
N VAL A 181 -12.45 4.78 -8.35
CA VAL A 181 -11.06 5.23 -8.53
C VAL A 181 -10.09 4.42 -7.71
N ALA A 182 -8.84 4.40 -8.14
CA ALA A 182 -7.67 3.92 -7.41
C ALA A 182 -6.42 4.64 -7.92
N ALA A 183 -5.39 4.73 -7.08
CA ALA A 183 -4.14 5.41 -7.40
C ALA A 183 -2.93 4.49 -7.37
N ASP A 184 -1.94 4.82 -8.21
CA ASP A 184 -0.54 4.50 -8.06
C ASP A 184 0.09 5.62 -7.22
N ALA A 185 0.44 5.33 -5.96
CA ALA A 185 0.91 6.33 -5.01
C ALA A 185 2.01 5.76 -4.10
N TRP A 186 3.07 6.53 -3.91
CA TRP A 186 4.24 6.17 -3.08
C TRP A 186 4.90 4.84 -3.46
N SER A 187 4.81 4.44 -4.72
CA SER A 187 5.51 3.25 -5.24
C SER A 187 7.03 3.41 -5.07
N ALA A 188 7.68 2.31 -4.67
CA ALA A 188 9.13 2.14 -4.68
C ALA A 188 9.57 1.51 -6.02
N PRO A 189 10.86 1.49 -6.37
CA PRO A 189 11.31 0.94 -7.65
C PRO A 189 10.85 -0.49 -7.92
N THR A 190 10.80 -1.33 -6.88
CA THR A 190 10.48 -2.76 -7.00
C THR A 190 9.20 -3.18 -6.26
N VAL A 191 8.45 -2.22 -5.68
CA VAL A 191 7.16 -2.46 -5.02
C VAL A 191 6.20 -1.32 -5.37
N GLY A 192 5.24 -1.57 -6.23
CA GLY A 192 4.17 -0.62 -6.54
C GLY A 192 3.16 -0.54 -5.40
N LEU A 193 2.69 0.66 -5.02
CA LEU A 193 1.69 0.82 -3.98
C LEU A 193 0.36 1.32 -4.53
N LEU A 194 -0.68 0.50 -4.37
CA LEU A 194 -2.07 0.83 -4.68
C LEU A 194 -2.69 1.56 -3.48
N ALA A 195 -3.26 2.72 -3.71
CA ALA A 195 -3.88 3.53 -2.67
C ALA A 195 -5.13 4.28 -3.19
N GLY A 196 -5.82 5.01 -2.30
CA GLY A 196 -6.90 5.91 -2.70
C GLY A 196 -8.10 5.24 -3.34
N VAL A 197 -8.41 4.00 -2.95
CA VAL A 197 -9.53 3.26 -3.54
C VAL A 197 -10.86 3.81 -3.02
N ALA A 198 -11.74 4.21 -3.94
CA ALA A 198 -13.08 4.62 -3.62
C ALA A 198 -14.08 4.16 -4.69
N THR A 199 -15.32 3.88 -4.27
CA THR A 199 -16.44 3.57 -5.16
C THR A 199 -17.65 4.36 -4.72
N ALA A 200 -18.28 5.08 -5.64
CA ALA A 200 -19.50 5.85 -5.41
C ALA A 200 -20.57 4.98 -4.74
N ALA A 201 -21.24 5.49 -3.71
CA ALA A 201 -22.20 4.73 -2.93
C ALA A 201 -23.27 4.01 -3.78
N PRO A 202 -23.91 4.66 -4.78
CA PRO A 202 -24.89 4.00 -5.64
C PRO A 202 -24.31 2.91 -6.56
N ALA A 203 -22.98 2.89 -6.73
CA ALA A 203 -22.27 1.95 -7.61
C ALA A 203 -21.59 0.80 -6.86
N ARG A 204 -21.73 0.75 -5.54
CA ARG A 204 -21.18 -0.34 -4.71
C ARG A 204 -21.90 -1.67 -5.00
N GLY A 205 -21.21 -2.79 -4.72
CA GLY A 205 -21.73 -4.13 -4.98
C GLY A 205 -21.70 -4.58 -6.45
N ARG A 206 -21.27 -3.72 -7.39
CA ARG A 206 -21.24 -3.97 -8.85
C ARG A 206 -19.85 -4.40 -9.36
N GLY A 207 -18.90 -4.69 -8.48
CA GLY A 207 -17.55 -5.13 -8.85
C GLY A 207 -16.61 -4.03 -9.37
N LEU A 208 -17.02 -2.74 -9.36
CA LEU A 208 -16.25 -1.65 -9.94
C LEU A 208 -14.96 -1.37 -9.18
N GLY A 209 -15.01 -1.46 -7.84
CA GLY A 209 -13.81 -1.35 -7.00
C GLY A 209 -12.79 -2.44 -7.32
N GLU A 210 -13.23 -3.70 -7.50
CA GLU A 210 -12.35 -4.80 -7.90
C GLU A 210 -11.76 -4.57 -9.30
N ARG A 211 -12.57 -4.07 -10.24
CA ARG A 211 -12.14 -3.77 -11.61
C ARG A 211 -11.04 -2.70 -11.65
N VAL A 212 -11.21 -1.57 -10.96
CA VAL A 212 -10.18 -0.51 -10.94
C VAL A 212 -8.94 -0.94 -10.19
N CYS A 213 -9.08 -1.70 -9.08
CA CYS A 213 -7.93 -2.26 -8.35
C CYS A 213 -7.14 -3.26 -9.19
N ARG A 214 -7.82 -4.14 -9.94
CA ARG A 214 -7.17 -5.08 -10.87
C ARG A 214 -6.37 -4.35 -11.93
N PHE A 215 -6.94 -3.31 -12.52
CA PHE A 215 -6.28 -2.50 -13.54
C PHE A 215 -4.99 -1.86 -12.99
N VAL A 216 -5.09 -1.16 -11.85
CA VAL A 216 -3.92 -0.51 -11.23
C VAL A 216 -2.89 -1.55 -10.78
N ALA A 217 -3.30 -2.62 -10.10
CA ALA A 217 -2.39 -3.65 -9.63
C ALA A 217 -1.67 -4.38 -10.78
N SER A 218 -2.36 -4.63 -11.91
CA SER A 218 -1.71 -5.16 -13.12
C SER A 218 -0.60 -4.26 -13.63
N ALA A 219 -0.87 -2.95 -13.67
CA ALA A 219 0.14 -1.97 -14.11
C ALA A 219 1.31 -1.88 -13.12
N LEU A 220 1.03 -1.91 -11.80
CA LEU A 220 2.07 -1.90 -10.77
C LEU A 220 2.96 -3.14 -10.84
N ILE A 221 2.39 -4.33 -11.02
CA ILE A 221 3.16 -5.57 -11.17
C ILE A 221 4.03 -5.51 -12.45
N ALA A 222 3.48 -5.03 -13.55
CA ALA A 222 4.24 -4.90 -14.79
C ALA A 222 5.41 -3.91 -14.68
N GLU A 223 5.26 -2.82 -13.90
CA GLU A 223 6.27 -1.78 -13.75
C GLU A 223 7.29 -2.10 -12.64
N HIS A 224 6.84 -2.69 -11.51
CA HIS A 224 7.61 -2.84 -10.29
C HIS A 224 7.90 -4.30 -9.89
N GLY A 225 7.34 -5.28 -10.62
CA GLY A 225 7.45 -6.71 -10.29
C GLY A 225 6.43 -7.18 -9.26
N ARG A 226 5.98 -6.33 -8.35
CA ARG A 226 4.96 -6.65 -7.32
C ARG A 226 4.11 -5.43 -6.98
N ALA A 227 2.88 -5.69 -6.52
CA ALA A 227 1.96 -4.67 -6.03
C ALA A 227 1.64 -4.91 -4.57
N ALA A 228 1.54 -3.83 -3.79
CA ALA A 228 1.16 -3.86 -2.40
C ALA A 228 0.13 -2.78 -2.08
N LEU A 229 -0.49 -2.89 -0.90
CA LEU A 229 -1.42 -1.89 -0.36
C LEU A 229 -1.49 -1.98 1.17
N MET A 230 -2.01 -0.93 1.79
CA MET A 230 -2.38 -0.92 3.21
C MET A 230 -3.91 -0.80 3.32
N VAL A 231 -4.49 -1.55 4.24
CA VAL A 231 -5.94 -1.53 4.49
C VAL A 231 -6.23 -1.74 5.97
N ASP A 232 -7.19 -1.00 6.50
CA ASP A 232 -7.66 -1.17 7.87
C ASP A 232 -8.35 -2.53 8.03
N ASP A 233 -8.07 -3.24 9.13
CA ASP A 233 -8.61 -4.57 9.42
C ASP A 233 -10.14 -4.60 9.55
N TRP A 234 -10.76 -3.47 9.94
CA TRP A 234 -12.22 -3.33 10.01
C TRP A 234 -12.89 -3.24 8.63
N ASN A 235 -12.15 -2.84 7.58
CA ASN A 235 -12.68 -2.71 6.22
C ASN A 235 -12.74 -4.07 5.50
N ARG A 236 -13.55 -4.99 6.03
CA ARG A 236 -13.68 -6.36 5.54
C ARG A 236 -14.07 -6.44 4.06
N ALA A 237 -14.85 -5.46 3.58
CA ALA A 237 -15.26 -5.42 2.17
C ALA A 237 -14.06 -5.20 1.25
N ALA A 238 -13.18 -4.26 1.58
CA ALA A 238 -11.95 -4.01 0.82
C ALA A 238 -10.97 -5.18 0.92
N VAL A 239 -10.75 -5.72 2.14
CA VAL A 239 -9.90 -6.91 2.35
C VAL A 239 -10.37 -8.06 1.44
N GLY A 240 -11.67 -8.38 1.42
CA GLY A 240 -12.22 -9.42 0.56
C GLY A 240 -12.03 -9.15 -0.94
N VAL A 241 -12.03 -7.89 -1.39
CA VAL A 241 -11.68 -7.55 -2.78
C VAL A 241 -10.22 -7.89 -3.07
N TYR A 242 -9.30 -7.49 -2.20
CA TYR A 242 -7.86 -7.72 -2.41
C TYR A 242 -7.48 -9.19 -2.32
N GLU A 243 -8.07 -9.96 -1.41
CA GLU A 243 -7.89 -11.42 -1.34
C GLU A 243 -8.36 -12.12 -2.64
N ARG A 244 -9.51 -11.70 -3.20
CA ARG A 244 -9.98 -12.22 -4.50
C ARG A 244 -9.07 -11.84 -5.66
N LEU A 245 -8.38 -10.71 -5.57
CA LEU A 245 -7.38 -10.30 -6.55
C LEU A 245 -6.06 -11.08 -6.42
N GLY A 246 -5.88 -11.87 -5.34
CA GLY A 246 -4.67 -12.67 -5.12
C GLY A 246 -3.64 -12.00 -4.20
N PHE A 247 -4.02 -10.93 -3.51
CA PHE A 247 -3.14 -10.34 -2.50
C PHE A 247 -3.08 -11.20 -1.24
N ALA A 248 -1.87 -11.55 -0.81
CA ALA A 248 -1.61 -12.18 0.48
C ALA A 248 -1.66 -11.15 1.60
N ARG A 249 -2.34 -11.47 2.70
CA ARG A 249 -2.55 -10.57 3.84
C ARG A 249 -1.56 -10.86 4.96
N ARG A 250 -0.93 -9.81 5.50
CA ARG A 250 -0.11 -9.83 6.71
C ARG A 250 -0.61 -8.74 7.67
N ARG A 251 -0.86 -9.10 8.93
CA ARG A 251 -1.20 -8.11 9.96
C ARG A 251 0.04 -7.34 10.36
N VAL A 252 -0.08 -6.03 10.37
CA VAL A 252 0.98 -5.11 10.78
C VAL A 252 0.44 -4.15 11.85
N ALA A 253 1.35 -3.57 12.61
CA ALA A 253 1.01 -2.54 13.56
C ALA A 253 1.98 -1.36 13.44
N ALA A 254 1.51 -0.20 13.85
CA ALA A 254 2.33 1.00 13.98
C ALA A 254 2.38 1.43 15.45
N ALA A 255 3.54 1.96 15.84
CA ALA A 255 3.74 2.61 17.12
C ALA A 255 4.27 4.04 16.93
N GLY A 256 4.38 4.80 17.98
CA GLY A 256 4.96 6.15 17.97
C GLY A 256 5.19 6.66 19.38
N LEU A 257 5.89 7.77 19.50
CA LEU A 257 5.97 8.50 20.75
C LEU A 257 4.59 9.11 21.07
N PRO A 258 4.21 9.23 22.35
CA PRO A 258 3.01 9.96 22.77
C PRO A 258 3.00 11.37 22.18
N ALA A 259 1.80 11.90 21.89
CA ALA A 259 1.63 13.23 21.31
C ALA A 259 1.87 14.32 22.36
#